data_4974fd6a9c59f956852d09f9a03096ec
#
_entry.id   4974fd6a9c59f956852d09f9a03096ec
#
_cell.length_a   1.000
_cell.length_b   1.000
_cell.length_c   1.000
_cell.angle_alpha   90.00
_cell.angle_beta   90.00
_cell.angle_gamma   90.00
#
_symmetry.space_group_name_H-M   'P 1'
#
loop_
_entity.id
_entity.type
_entity.pdbx_description
1 polymer ?
#
loop_
_entity_poly.entity_id
_entity_poly.type
_entity_poly.pdbx_seq_one_letter_code
_entity_poly.pdbx_strand_id
1 'polypeptide(L)'
;MIKRNLILGLATFAIGLTMSACAEAPAPVPDTAVEVVDGDPSTRFGRWQMDSDNPPPSINIMTYEAWDGDGMAITVASTNAAGEDNEWGYNTMFDGAFRAVGGQDNAETAVEWVNETTTRIINKRGGRVTQVIINMLSEDGNTIENEYVRMNADGKITGVSHATYRRIQ
;
A
#
# COMPACT_ATOMS: atom_id res chain seq x y z
N MET A 1 -16.01 -30.95 -81.79
CA MET A 1 -14.75 -31.62 -82.23
C MET A 1 -13.70 -31.33 -81.15
N ILE A 2 -13.48 -32.27 -80.27
CA ILE A 2 -12.32 -33.15 -80.05
C ILE A 2 -10.99 -32.40 -79.97
N LYS A 3 -10.40 -32.40 -78.78
CA LYS A 3 -9.29 -33.25 -78.35
C LYS A 3 -8.94 -33.13 -76.89
N ARG A 4 -8.95 -34.26 -76.22
CA ARG A 4 -8.41 -34.54 -74.88
C ARG A 4 -6.87 -34.52 -74.95
N ASN A 5 -6.21 -33.92 -74.00
CA ASN A 5 -4.84 -34.30 -73.67
C ASN A 5 -4.73 -34.50 -72.13
N LEU A 6 -4.45 -35.73 -71.80
CA LEU A 6 -4.16 -36.26 -70.50
C LEU A 6 -2.66 -36.04 -70.26
N ILE A 7 -2.31 -35.33 -69.18
CA ILE A 7 -0.93 -35.32 -68.71
C ILE A 7 -0.94 -35.80 -67.25
N LEU A 8 -0.28 -36.96 -67.13
CA LEU A 8 -0.02 -37.65 -65.88
C LEU A 8 1.13 -36.90 -65.17
N GLY A 9 0.90 -36.30 -64.03
CA GLY A 9 1.92 -35.64 -63.21
C GLY A 9 2.10 -36.37 -61.88
N LEU A 10 3.28 -36.86 -61.66
CA LEU A 10 3.78 -37.61 -60.49
C LEU A 10 3.70 -36.75 -59.25
N ALA A 11 2.95 -37.16 -58.25
CA ALA A 11 2.92 -36.53 -56.95
C ALA A 11 4.04 -37.11 -56.04
N THR A 12 5.05 -36.29 -55.74
CA THR A 12 6.09 -36.61 -54.76
C THR A 12 5.59 -36.23 -53.38
N PHE A 13 5.36 -37.20 -52.53
CA PHE A 13 4.98 -37.01 -51.13
C PHE A 13 6.24 -36.68 -50.33
N ALA A 14 6.41 -35.44 -49.92
CA ALA A 14 7.42 -35.04 -48.97
C ALA A 14 6.82 -35.16 -47.54
N ILE A 15 7.27 -36.15 -46.79
CA ILE A 15 6.93 -36.30 -45.35
C ILE A 15 7.77 -35.30 -44.56
N GLY A 16 7.15 -34.17 -44.23
CA GLY A 16 7.75 -33.21 -43.30
C GLY A 16 7.58 -33.70 -41.84
N LEU A 17 8.66 -34.14 -41.22
CA LEU A 17 8.71 -34.35 -39.76
C LEU A 17 8.63 -32.98 -39.08
N THR A 18 7.49 -32.62 -38.56
CA THR A 18 7.36 -31.49 -37.61
C THR A 18 7.81 -31.97 -36.24
N MET A 19 9.02 -31.61 -35.83
CA MET A 19 9.42 -31.71 -34.42
C MET A 19 8.61 -30.70 -33.61
N SER A 20 7.61 -31.17 -32.88
CA SER A 20 6.89 -30.40 -31.87
C SER A 20 7.83 -30.25 -30.69
N ALA A 21 8.46 -29.08 -30.54
CA ALA A 21 9.16 -28.71 -29.32
C ALA A 21 8.10 -28.54 -28.23
N CYS A 22 7.98 -29.52 -27.33
CA CYS A 22 7.27 -29.30 -26.06
C CYS A 22 8.02 -28.22 -25.32
N ALA A 23 7.44 -27.01 -25.27
CA ALA A 23 7.88 -25.98 -24.32
C ALA A 23 7.56 -26.49 -22.90
N GLU A 24 8.59 -26.80 -22.15
CA GLU A 24 8.49 -27.17 -20.75
C GLU A 24 7.86 -25.97 -20.01
N ALA A 25 6.71 -26.22 -19.36
CA ALA A 25 6.06 -25.19 -18.55
C ALA A 25 7.02 -24.76 -17.43
N PRO A 26 7.15 -23.46 -17.13
CA PRO A 26 7.99 -23.01 -16.03
C PRO A 26 7.54 -23.70 -14.75
N ALA A 27 8.51 -24.21 -13.99
CA ALA A 27 8.27 -24.83 -12.70
C ALA A 27 7.47 -23.86 -11.79
N PRO A 28 6.48 -24.34 -11.03
CA PRO A 28 5.76 -23.48 -10.11
C PRO A 28 6.76 -22.85 -9.14
N VAL A 29 6.75 -21.52 -9.07
CA VAL A 29 7.50 -20.77 -8.07
C VAL A 29 6.94 -21.20 -6.72
N PRO A 30 7.78 -21.67 -5.76
CA PRO A 30 7.27 -22.01 -4.46
C PRO A 30 6.59 -20.79 -3.84
N ASP A 31 5.31 -20.92 -3.53
CA ASP A 31 4.53 -19.96 -2.78
C ASP A 31 5.05 -19.99 -1.32
N THR A 32 6.18 -19.34 -1.10
CA THR A 32 6.69 -19.11 0.25
C THR A 32 5.82 -17.98 0.80
N ALA A 33 4.75 -18.34 1.48
CA ALA A 33 4.01 -17.39 2.30
C ALA A 33 5.04 -16.70 3.21
N VAL A 34 5.24 -15.40 3.01
CA VAL A 34 6.04 -14.59 3.93
C VAL A 34 5.24 -14.55 5.22
N GLU A 35 5.76 -15.18 6.27
CA GLU A 35 5.16 -15.09 7.60
C GLU A 35 5.24 -13.62 8.03
N VAL A 36 4.09 -12.97 8.09
CA VAL A 36 3.99 -11.61 8.62
C VAL A 36 4.10 -11.72 10.13
N VAL A 37 5.14 -11.16 10.70
CA VAL A 37 5.29 -11.07 12.16
C VAL A 37 4.59 -9.79 12.61
N ASP A 38 3.54 -9.96 13.41
CA ASP A 38 2.79 -8.85 13.98
C ASP A 38 3.67 -8.08 14.99
N GLY A 39 3.59 -6.74 14.93
CA GLY A 39 4.27 -5.88 15.89
C GLY A 39 3.43 -5.69 17.16
N ASP A 40 4.06 -5.11 18.16
CA ASP A 40 3.38 -4.67 19.39
C ASP A 40 2.93 -3.20 19.23
N PRO A 41 1.62 -2.91 19.16
CA PRO A 41 1.13 -1.54 19.02
C PRO A 41 1.54 -0.62 20.17
N SER A 42 1.78 -1.18 21.38
CA SER A 42 2.17 -0.39 22.54
C SER A 42 3.51 0.34 22.36
N THR A 43 4.39 -0.16 21.51
CA THR A 43 5.67 0.49 21.16
C THR A 43 5.48 1.84 20.47
N ARG A 44 4.30 2.06 19.90
CA ARG A 44 3.92 3.29 19.18
C ARG A 44 3.12 4.29 20.02
N PHE A 45 2.58 3.88 21.17
CA PHE A 45 1.74 4.75 21.99
C PHE A 45 2.50 6.00 22.43
N GLY A 46 1.81 7.14 22.41
CA GLY A 46 2.35 8.44 22.76
C GLY A 46 2.03 9.51 21.73
N ARG A 47 2.71 10.64 21.85
CA ARG A 47 2.53 11.80 21.00
C ARG A 47 3.75 12.02 20.12
N TRP A 48 3.49 12.33 18.86
CA TRP A 48 4.48 12.42 17.81
C TRP A 48 4.31 13.72 17.04
N GLN A 49 5.34 14.53 16.97
CA GLN A 49 5.32 15.77 16.21
C GLN A 49 6.05 15.60 14.88
N MET A 50 5.41 16.04 13.80
CA MET A 50 6.02 16.06 12.47
C MET A 50 7.16 17.08 12.42
N ASP A 51 8.32 16.66 11.92
CA ASP A 51 9.39 17.57 11.53
C ASP A 51 8.91 18.42 10.34
N SER A 52 9.00 19.73 10.44
CA SER A 52 8.54 20.65 9.41
C SER A 52 9.36 21.93 9.42
N ASP A 53 9.74 22.40 8.25
CA ASP A 53 10.36 23.72 8.04
C ASP A 53 9.33 24.86 7.99
N ASN A 54 8.04 24.54 8.08
CA ASN A 54 7.00 25.55 8.09
C ASN A 54 7.05 26.36 9.40
N PRO A 55 7.00 27.70 9.33
CA PRO A 55 7.03 28.52 10.52
C PRO A 55 5.73 28.36 11.34
N PRO A 56 5.77 28.69 12.65
CA PRO A 56 4.57 28.80 13.45
C PRO A 56 3.52 29.73 12.80
N PRO A 57 2.21 29.44 12.92
CA PRO A 57 1.62 28.45 13.83
C PRO A 57 1.54 27.01 13.27
N SER A 58 2.14 26.73 12.12
CA SER A 58 2.05 25.39 11.50
C SER A 58 2.59 24.30 12.44
N ILE A 59 1.76 23.29 12.72
CA ILE A 59 2.12 22.13 13.54
C ILE A 59 1.29 20.92 13.10
N ASN A 60 1.82 19.72 13.28
CA ASN A 60 1.09 18.47 13.09
C ASN A 60 1.51 17.48 14.19
N ILE A 61 0.54 17.03 14.97
CA ILE A 61 0.71 16.09 16.07
C ILE A 61 -0.13 14.84 15.80
N MET A 62 0.50 13.68 15.79
CA MET A 62 -0.18 12.38 15.88
C MET A 62 -0.18 11.92 17.33
N THR A 63 -1.32 11.43 17.81
CA THR A 63 -1.45 10.77 19.11
C THR A 63 -1.89 9.34 18.87
N TYR A 64 -1.18 8.39 19.44
CA TYR A 64 -1.44 6.96 19.39
C TYR A 64 -1.75 6.45 20.78
N GLU A 65 -2.92 5.84 20.96
CA GLU A 65 -3.42 5.35 22.23
C GLU A 65 -3.95 3.92 22.09
N ALA A 66 -4.00 3.19 23.20
CA ALA A 66 -4.60 1.86 23.22
C ALA A 66 -6.10 1.93 22.87
N TRP A 67 -6.57 0.97 22.08
CA TRP A 67 -7.98 0.84 21.73
C TRP A 67 -8.39 -0.62 21.66
N ASP A 68 -9.48 -0.98 22.33
CA ASP A 68 -10.16 -2.29 22.26
C ASP A 68 -9.21 -3.51 22.34
N GLY A 69 -8.37 -3.54 23.38
CA GLY A 69 -7.39 -4.61 23.60
C GLY A 69 -6.11 -4.40 22.79
N ASP A 70 -5.93 -5.16 21.70
CA ASP A 70 -4.72 -5.14 20.90
C ASP A 70 -4.74 -4.09 19.76
N GLY A 71 -5.74 -3.24 19.74
CA GLY A 71 -5.89 -2.18 18.75
C GLY A 71 -5.24 -0.86 19.17
N MET A 72 -5.28 0.09 18.23
CA MET A 72 -4.76 1.44 18.40
C MET A 72 -5.76 2.48 17.90
N ALA A 73 -6.00 3.53 18.68
CA ALA A 73 -6.65 4.76 18.26
C ALA A 73 -5.59 5.75 17.78
N ILE A 74 -5.82 6.34 16.63
CA ILE A 74 -4.96 7.35 16.02
C ILE A 74 -5.74 8.65 15.91
N THR A 75 -5.21 9.73 16.48
CA THR A 75 -5.71 11.09 16.30
C THR A 75 -4.62 11.95 15.69
N VAL A 76 -4.96 12.74 14.68
CA VAL A 76 -4.06 13.72 14.07
C VAL A 76 -4.66 15.10 14.23
N ALA A 77 -3.98 15.95 14.97
CA ALA A 77 -4.32 17.36 15.15
C ALA A 77 -3.27 18.21 14.40
N SER A 78 -3.71 19.15 13.61
CA SER A 78 -2.83 20.04 12.86
C SER A 78 -3.35 21.47 12.83
N THR A 79 -2.42 22.43 12.83
CA THR A 79 -2.68 23.84 12.57
C THR A 79 -1.91 24.22 11.30
N ASN A 80 -2.55 24.89 10.36
CA ASN A 80 -1.89 25.36 9.12
C ASN A 80 -1.24 26.74 9.30
N ALA A 81 -0.59 27.25 8.26
CA ALA A 81 0.10 28.54 8.28
C ALA A 81 -0.86 29.73 8.49
N ALA A 82 -2.16 29.58 8.23
CA ALA A 82 -3.19 30.59 8.48
C ALA A 82 -3.73 30.54 9.91
N GLY A 83 -3.31 29.59 10.73
CA GLY A 83 -3.79 29.37 12.10
C GLY A 83 -5.11 28.61 12.15
N GLU A 84 -5.49 27.91 11.08
CA GLU A 84 -6.70 27.10 11.05
C GLU A 84 -6.39 25.69 11.56
N ASP A 85 -7.19 25.24 12.53
CA ASP A 85 -7.07 23.92 13.12
C ASP A 85 -7.87 22.88 12.35
N ASN A 86 -7.34 21.67 12.29
CA ASN A 86 -7.99 20.49 11.74
C ASN A 86 -7.66 19.27 12.59
N GLU A 87 -8.67 18.44 12.86
CA GLU A 87 -8.50 17.18 13.58
C GLU A 87 -9.26 16.06 12.87
N TRP A 88 -8.64 14.90 12.84
CA TRP A 88 -9.21 13.68 12.31
C TRP A 88 -8.58 12.46 12.98
N GLY A 89 -9.25 11.31 12.88
CA GLY A 89 -8.72 10.11 13.49
C GLY A 89 -9.44 8.85 13.06
N TYR A 90 -8.85 7.72 13.39
CA TYR A 90 -9.41 6.39 13.14
C TYR A 90 -8.88 5.38 14.15
N ASN A 91 -9.53 4.22 14.21
CA ASN A 91 -9.08 3.09 15.02
C ASN A 91 -8.63 1.94 14.12
N THR A 92 -7.73 1.09 14.61
CA THR A 92 -7.28 -0.10 13.89
C THR A 92 -7.05 -1.27 14.84
N MET A 93 -7.27 -2.49 14.32
CA MET A 93 -6.83 -3.75 14.91
C MET A 93 -5.65 -4.35 14.12
N PHE A 94 -5.07 -3.61 13.21
CA PHE A 94 -3.99 -4.06 12.30
C PHE A 94 -4.35 -5.24 11.41
N ASP A 95 -5.63 -5.49 11.20
CA ASP A 95 -6.23 -6.62 10.49
C ASP A 95 -6.50 -6.36 9.01
N GLY A 96 -6.08 -5.20 8.50
CA GLY A 96 -6.33 -4.78 7.11
C GLY A 96 -7.79 -4.42 6.81
N ALA A 97 -8.69 -4.43 7.80
CA ALA A 97 -10.08 -4.03 7.60
C ALA A 97 -10.22 -2.51 7.48
N PHE A 98 -11.01 -2.07 6.50
CA PHE A 98 -11.31 -0.63 6.34
C PHE A 98 -12.26 -0.15 7.43
N ARG A 99 -11.88 0.95 8.08
CA ARG A 99 -12.66 1.65 9.11
C ARG A 99 -12.82 3.11 8.75
N ALA A 100 -13.96 3.70 9.11
CA ALA A 100 -14.25 5.10 8.86
C ALA A 100 -13.23 6.02 9.56
N VAL A 101 -12.88 7.11 8.90
CA VAL A 101 -12.06 8.18 9.46
C VAL A 101 -12.97 9.27 10.00
N GLY A 102 -12.95 9.49 11.32
CA GLY A 102 -13.65 10.60 11.96
C GLY A 102 -13.06 11.94 11.52
N GLY A 103 -13.89 12.96 11.32
CA GLY A 103 -13.46 14.27 10.86
C GLY A 103 -13.21 14.37 9.33
N GLN A 104 -13.45 13.29 8.57
CA GLN A 104 -13.29 13.28 7.11
C GLN A 104 -14.44 12.56 6.39
N ASP A 105 -15.15 13.26 5.52
CA ASP A 105 -16.27 12.69 4.77
C ASP A 105 -15.80 11.61 3.77
N ASN A 106 -16.52 10.48 3.74
CA ASN A 106 -16.31 9.37 2.81
C ASN A 106 -14.87 8.82 2.81
N ALA A 107 -14.14 8.99 3.92
CA ALA A 107 -12.79 8.49 4.10
C ALA A 107 -12.79 7.21 4.95
N GLU A 108 -11.99 6.23 4.53
CA GLU A 108 -11.77 4.97 5.21
C GLU A 108 -10.28 4.67 5.22
N THR A 109 -9.82 4.02 6.29
CA THR A 109 -8.43 3.61 6.45
C THR A 109 -8.36 2.15 6.87
N ALA A 110 -7.46 1.40 6.27
CA ALA A 110 -7.05 0.06 6.68
C ALA A 110 -5.58 0.08 7.08
N VAL A 111 -5.23 -0.64 8.13
CA VAL A 111 -3.85 -0.77 8.62
C VAL A 111 -3.54 -2.24 8.82
N GLU A 112 -2.36 -2.67 8.42
CA GLU A 112 -1.85 -4.01 8.64
C GLU A 112 -0.36 -3.98 8.96
N TRP A 113 0.11 -4.99 9.67
CA TRP A 113 1.53 -5.20 9.89
C TRP A 113 2.23 -5.67 8.61
N VAL A 114 3.41 -5.13 8.33
CA VAL A 114 4.37 -5.66 7.33
C VAL A 114 5.45 -6.46 8.05
N ASN A 115 5.86 -5.97 9.21
CA ASN A 115 6.75 -6.62 10.15
C ASN A 115 6.62 -5.91 11.53
N GLU A 116 7.41 -6.32 12.53
CA GLU A 116 7.35 -5.82 13.92
C GLU A 116 7.42 -4.28 14.04
N THR A 117 8.10 -3.60 13.13
CA THR A 117 8.30 -2.15 13.19
C THR A 117 7.60 -1.37 12.07
N THR A 118 7.03 -2.07 11.09
CA THR A 118 6.48 -1.46 9.88
C THR A 118 5.02 -1.80 9.70
N THR A 119 4.19 -0.79 9.46
CA THR A 119 2.80 -0.97 9.05
C THR A 119 2.56 -0.40 7.65
N ARG A 120 1.63 -1.02 6.93
CA ARG A 120 1.04 -0.51 5.70
C ARG A 120 -0.32 0.08 6.00
N ILE A 121 -0.53 1.32 5.61
CA ILE A 121 -1.79 2.05 5.79
C ILE A 121 -2.35 2.33 4.40
N ILE A 122 -3.60 1.95 4.16
CA ILE A 122 -4.29 2.17 2.89
C ILE A 122 -5.45 3.10 3.12
N ASN A 123 -5.41 4.28 2.49
CA ASN A 123 -6.45 5.29 2.59
C ASN A 123 -7.35 5.27 1.36
N LYS A 124 -8.65 5.26 1.60
CA LYS A 124 -9.69 5.43 0.58
C LYS A 124 -10.47 6.71 0.78
N ARG A 125 -10.96 7.27 -0.34
CA ARG A 125 -11.98 8.30 -0.33
C ARG A 125 -13.03 8.00 -1.40
N GLY A 126 -14.30 7.97 -1.02
CA GLY A 126 -15.40 7.59 -1.93
C GLY A 126 -15.21 6.18 -2.52
N GLY A 127 -14.73 5.21 -1.72
CA GLY A 127 -14.52 3.82 -2.10
C GLY A 127 -13.27 3.56 -2.97
N ARG A 128 -12.45 4.59 -3.29
CA ARG A 128 -11.23 4.44 -4.12
C ARG A 128 -9.98 4.67 -3.29
N VAL A 129 -8.95 3.84 -3.50
CA VAL A 129 -7.64 4.05 -2.90
C VAL A 129 -7.04 5.35 -3.44
N THR A 130 -6.67 6.25 -2.53
CA THR A 130 -6.07 7.55 -2.85
C THR A 130 -4.62 7.65 -2.38
N GLN A 131 -4.25 6.83 -1.39
CA GLN A 131 -2.91 6.85 -0.82
C GLN A 131 -2.58 5.51 -0.17
N VAL A 132 -1.33 5.10 -0.26
CA VAL A 132 -0.72 4.07 0.57
C VAL A 132 0.40 4.73 1.38
N ILE A 133 0.51 4.39 2.65
CA ILE A 133 1.58 4.88 3.52
C ILE A 133 2.33 3.67 4.06
N ILE A 134 3.65 3.71 3.97
CA ILE A 134 4.52 2.81 4.72
C ILE A 134 5.01 3.59 5.93
N ASN A 135 4.65 3.11 7.11
CA ASN A 135 4.94 3.76 8.39
C ASN A 135 5.92 2.89 9.17
N MET A 136 7.12 3.39 9.38
CA MET A 136 8.24 2.66 9.99
C MET A 136 8.63 3.30 11.33
N LEU A 137 8.59 2.51 12.41
CA LEU A 137 9.12 2.89 13.71
C LEU A 137 10.61 2.59 13.75
N SER A 138 11.42 3.55 14.20
CA SER A 138 12.85 3.35 14.43
C SER A 138 13.13 2.33 15.54
N GLU A 139 14.30 1.69 15.52
CA GLU A 139 14.71 0.69 16.52
C GLU A 139 14.74 1.26 17.95
N ASP A 140 15.07 2.54 18.11
CA ASP A 140 15.09 3.22 19.41
C ASP A 140 13.69 3.66 19.87
N GLY A 141 12.65 3.46 19.05
CA GLY A 141 11.26 3.81 19.34
C GLY A 141 10.97 5.32 19.39
N ASN A 142 11.86 6.18 18.89
CA ASN A 142 11.74 7.64 19.04
C ASN A 142 11.41 8.38 17.73
N THR A 143 11.41 7.69 16.61
CA THR A 143 11.14 8.27 15.31
C THR A 143 10.16 7.39 14.52
N ILE A 144 9.23 8.01 13.81
CA ILE A 144 8.38 7.36 12.81
C ILE A 144 8.68 8.00 11.47
N GLU A 145 9.12 7.18 10.51
CA GLU A 145 9.28 7.57 9.11
C GLU A 145 8.06 7.12 8.32
N ASN A 146 7.46 8.06 7.59
CA ASN A 146 6.36 7.79 6.68
C ASN A 146 6.77 8.01 5.24
N GLU A 147 6.50 7.02 4.38
CA GLU A 147 6.49 7.19 2.93
C GLU A 147 5.04 7.23 2.44
N TYR A 148 4.65 8.30 1.77
CA TYR A 148 3.30 8.50 1.23
C TYR A 148 3.29 8.31 -0.28
N VAL A 149 2.63 7.27 -0.76
CA VAL A 149 2.41 7.00 -2.19
C VAL A 149 1.00 7.44 -2.56
N ARG A 150 0.86 8.54 -3.32
CA ARG A 150 -0.44 9.07 -3.74
C ARG A 150 -0.87 8.50 -5.08
N MET A 151 -2.18 8.26 -5.23
CA MET A 151 -2.79 7.71 -6.43
C MET A 151 -3.94 8.58 -6.92
N ASN A 152 -4.13 8.61 -8.25
CA ASN A 152 -5.33 9.19 -8.86
C ASN A 152 -6.49 8.17 -8.91
N ALA A 153 -7.64 8.61 -9.46
CA ALA A 153 -8.83 7.79 -9.58
C ALA A 153 -8.65 6.50 -10.43
N ASP A 154 -7.64 6.46 -11.30
CA ASP A 154 -7.32 5.33 -12.17
C ASP A 154 -6.30 4.38 -11.51
N GLY A 155 -5.92 4.64 -10.26
CA GLY A 155 -4.93 3.86 -9.52
C GLY A 155 -3.47 4.12 -9.93
N LYS A 156 -3.22 5.16 -10.74
CA LYS A 156 -1.87 5.55 -11.15
C LYS A 156 -1.21 6.38 -10.06
N ILE A 157 0.06 6.07 -9.74
CA ILE A 157 0.87 6.85 -8.82
C ILE A 157 1.08 8.26 -9.37
N THR A 158 0.78 9.27 -8.58
CA THR A 158 0.90 10.69 -8.92
C THR A 158 2.01 11.40 -8.14
N GLY A 159 2.53 10.77 -7.10
CA GLY A 159 3.64 11.31 -6.33
C GLY A 159 3.98 10.46 -5.13
N VAL A 160 5.23 10.62 -4.69
CA VAL A 160 5.76 10.05 -3.45
C VAL A 160 6.29 11.21 -2.61
N SER A 161 6.05 11.19 -1.31
CA SER A 161 6.59 12.16 -0.36
C SER A 161 6.88 11.46 0.97
N HIS A 162 7.71 12.08 1.79
CA HIS A 162 8.14 11.54 3.07
C HIS A 162 7.84 12.52 4.19
N ALA A 163 7.67 12.03 5.39
CA ALA A 163 7.64 12.84 6.60
C ALA A 163 8.21 12.04 7.78
N THR A 164 8.93 12.74 8.63
CA THR A 164 9.49 12.23 9.87
C THR A 164 8.69 12.78 11.03
N TYR A 165 8.35 11.92 11.97
CA TYR A 165 7.72 12.29 13.22
C TYR A 165 8.63 11.91 14.38
N ARG A 166 8.78 12.83 15.34
CA ARG A 166 9.55 12.59 16.57
C ARG A 166 8.63 12.44 17.76
N ARG A 167 8.95 11.49 18.62
CA ARG A 167 8.23 11.30 19.88
C ARG A 167 8.45 12.51 20.78
N ILE A 168 7.35 13.06 21.31
CA ILE A 168 7.37 14.20 22.25
C ILE A 168 6.79 13.85 23.62
N GLN A 169 6.08 12.74 23.72
CA GLN A 169 5.55 12.14 24.97
C GLN A 169 5.38 10.64 24.78
#